data_2ace0c8140949ed050d4a747e0cef9a3
#
_entry.id   2ace0c8140949ed050d4a747e0cef9a3
#
_cell.length_a   1.000
_cell.length_b   1.000
_cell.length_c   1.000
_cell.angle_alpha   90.00
_cell.angle_beta   90.00
_cell.angle_gamma   90.00
#
_symmetry.space_group_name_H-M   'P 1'
#
loop_
_entity.id
_entity.type
_entity.pdbx_description
1 polymer ?
#
loop_
_entity_poly.entity_id
_entity_poly.type
_entity_poly.pdbx_seq_one_letter_code
_entity_poly.pdbx_strand_id
1 'polypeptide(L)'
;MLGKMTGQEALDSGIVEALNFGPYLVVNGEACEVGGFTEAGLNPRTAIGQRADGAFLILTIDGRQPSSMGATYEDLIEIMMNYGAVNAANLDGGSSTYMVQNSETENNPQIITQCASLYGPRKMATSILVGRADQINTQYE
;
A
#
# COMPACT_ATOMS: atom_id res chain seq x y z
N MET A 1 6.21 -12.58 -1.42
CA MET A 1 7.48 -12.62 -2.20
C MET A 1 7.63 -11.29 -2.92
N LEU A 2 8.81 -10.69 -2.92
CA LEU A 2 9.15 -9.54 -3.75
C LEU A 2 10.12 -10.01 -4.84
N GLY A 3 9.93 -9.55 -6.09
CA GLY A 3 10.82 -9.95 -7.18
C GLY A 3 10.36 -9.47 -8.56
N LYS A 4 11.22 -9.63 -9.55
CA LYS A 4 10.87 -9.39 -10.96
C LYS A 4 10.56 -10.74 -11.59
N MET A 5 9.35 -10.89 -12.10
CA MET A 5 8.92 -12.10 -12.82
C MET A 5 7.81 -11.74 -13.81
N THR A 6 7.62 -12.56 -14.79
CA THR A 6 6.48 -12.48 -15.70
C THR A 6 5.21 -13.01 -15.03
N GLY A 7 4.04 -12.66 -15.54
CA GLY A 7 2.77 -13.22 -15.05
C GLY A 7 2.73 -14.75 -15.14
N GLN A 8 3.36 -15.34 -16.20
CA GLN A 8 3.39 -16.79 -16.35
C GLN A 8 4.27 -17.45 -15.29
N GLU A 9 5.46 -16.90 -15.00
CA GLU A 9 6.33 -17.39 -13.92
C GLU A 9 5.64 -17.31 -12.55
N ALA A 10 4.84 -16.26 -12.30
CA ALA A 10 4.06 -16.15 -11.08
C ALA A 10 3.02 -17.26 -10.97
N LEU A 11 2.26 -17.52 -12.04
CA LEU A 11 1.28 -18.61 -12.10
C LEU A 11 1.93 -19.99 -11.91
N ASP A 12 3.03 -20.25 -12.60
CA ASP A 12 3.79 -21.51 -12.51
C ASP A 12 4.36 -21.72 -11.09
N SER A 13 4.61 -20.64 -10.36
CA SER A 13 5.05 -20.65 -8.96
C SER A 13 3.90 -20.78 -7.95
N GLY A 14 2.66 -20.89 -8.42
CA GLY A 14 1.47 -21.00 -7.55
C GLY A 14 1.08 -19.70 -6.86
N ILE A 15 1.51 -18.56 -7.36
CA ILE A 15 1.11 -17.25 -6.83
C ILE A 15 -0.34 -16.98 -7.26
N VAL A 16 -1.22 -16.76 -6.29
CA VAL A 16 -2.65 -16.52 -6.51
C VAL A 16 -2.94 -15.02 -6.61
N GLU A 17 -2.26 -14.20 -5.79
CA GLU A 17 -2.44 -12.76 -5.75
C GLU A 17 -1.10 -12.05 -6.02
N ALA A 18 -1.11 -11.06 -6.89
CA ALA A 18 0.10 -10.30 -7.22
C ALA A 18 -0.23 -8.82 -7.42
N LEU A 19 0.67 -7.96 -6.96
CA LEU A 19 0.64 -6.53 -7.17
C LEU A 19 1.90 -6.11 -7.91
N ASN A 20 1.76 -5.22 -8.89
CA ASN A 20 2.89 -4.66 -9.61
C ASN A 20 2.93 -3.15 -9.39
N PHE A 21 3.87 -2.71 -8.57
CA PHE A 21 4.17 -1.31 -8.34
C PHE A 21 5.61 -1.16 -7.83
N GLY A 22 6.03 0.05 -7.44
CA GLY A 22 7.39 0.28 -6.90
C GLY A 22 7.58 1.72 -6.43
N PRO A 23 8.74 2.02 -5.87
CA PRO A 23 9.88 1.13 -5.63
C PRO A 23 9.65 0.13 -4.48
N TYR A 24 10.53 -0.88 -4.38
CA TYR A 24 10.70 -1.63 -3.14
C TYR A 24 11.29 -0.69 -2.10
N LEU A 25 10.83 -0.81 -0.86
CA LEU A 25 11.23 0.04 0.26
C LEU A 25 12.18 -0.71 1.20
N VAL A 26 11.80 -1.94 1.55
CA VAL A 26 12.58 -2.81 2.44
C VAL A 26 12.59 -4.21 1.84
N VAL A 27 13.75 -4.87 1.80
CA VAL A 27 13.90 -6.25 1.35
C VAL A 27 14.78 -7.02 2.33
N ASN A 28 14.27 -8.10 2.88
CA ASN A 28 14.94 -8.95 3.87
C ASN A 28 15.47 -8.17 5.10
N GLY A 29 14.73 -7.14 5.55
CA GLY A 29 15.08 -6.31 6.68
C GLY A 29 16.07 -5.17 6.37
N GLU A 30 16.47 -5.02 5.11
CA GLU A 30 17.38 -3.96 4.67
C GLU A 30 16.64 -2.91 3.85
N ALA A 31 16.96 -1.63 4.10
CA ALA A 31 16.42 -0.51 3.33
C ALA A 31 16.92 -0.55 1.90
N CYS A 32 16.02 -0.31 0.94
CA CYS A 32 16.38 -0.18 -0.46
C CYS A 32 16.87 1.23 -0.80
N GLU A 33 17.77 1.34 -1.77
CA GLU A 33 18.10 2.63 -2.36
C GLU A 33 16.95 3.09 -3.26
N VAL A 34 16.37 4.24 -2.93
CA VAL A 34 15.21 4.81 -3.65
C VAL A 34 15.56 6.12 -4.37
N GLY A 35 16.82 6.51 -4.35
CA GLY A 35 17.32 7.68 -5.07
C GLY A 35 17.14 7.56 -6.59
N GLY A 36 16.77 8.65 -7.24
CA GLY A 36 16.61 8.69 -8.70
C GLY A 36 15.23 8.36 -9.24
N PHE A 37 14.25 8.03 -8.42
CA PHE A 37 12.86 7.94 -8.86
C PHE A 37 12.27 9.34 -9.06
N THR A 38 11.57 9.56 -10.17
CA THR A 38 11.03 10.86 -10.57
C THR A 38 9.99 11.43 -9.62
N GLU A 39 9.40 10.58 -8.78
CA GLU A 39 8.35 10.94 -7.81
C GLU A 39 8.82 10.83 -6.34
N ALA A 40 10.13 10.98 -6.10
CA ALA A 40 10.70 10.87 -4.75
C ALA A 40 10.26 11.98 -3.78
N GLY A 41 9.74 13.11 -4.28
CA GLY A 41 9.29 14.23 -3.45
C GLY A 41 8.06 13.93 -2.58
N LEU A 42 7.65 14.93 -1.78
CA LEU A 42 6.50 14.85 -0.88
C LEU A 42 5.20 14.63 -1.65
N ASN A 43 4.55 13.50 -1.41
CA ASN A 43 3.28 13.10 -2.03
C ASN A 43 2.42 12.30 -1.05
N PRO A 44 1.10 12.25 -1.27
CA PRO A 44 0.29 11.21 -0.63
C PRO A 44 0.83 9.84 -1.01
N ARG A 45 0.95 8.93 -0.06
CA ARG A 45 1.60 7.62 -0.25
C ARG A 45 0.73 6.48 0.22
N THR A 46 0.89 5.35 -0.45
CA THR A 46 0.35 4.06 -0.05
C THR A 46 1.48 3.06 -0.06
N ALA A 47 1.62 2.28 0.98
CA ALA A 47 2.63 1.22 1.04
C ALA A 47 2.08 -0.02 1.75
N ILE A 48 2.64 -1.18 1.38
CA ILE A 48 2.39 -2.45 2.04
C ILE A 48 3.69 -3.03 2.53
N GLY A 49 3.67 -3.64 3.70
CA GLY A 49 4.81 -4.34 4.27
C GLY A 49 4.40 -5.61 4.99
N GLN A 50 5.40 -6.43 5.29
CA GLN A 50 5.22 -7.64 6.08
C GLN A 50 6.32 -7.73 7.13
N ARG A 51 5.93 -8.07 8.35
CA ARG A 51 6.82 -8.33 9.50
C ARG A 51 7.27 -9.79 9.51
N ALA A 52 8.33 -10.06 10.27
CA ALA A 52 8.84 -11.43 10.44
C ALA A 52 7.84 -12.39 11.09
N ASP A 53 6.93 -11.88 11.92
CA ASP A 53 5.85 -12.65 12.54
C ASP A 53 4.66 -12.94 11.60
N GLY A 54 4.75 -12.49 10.34
CA GLY A 54 3.72 -12.65 9.31
C GLY A 54 2.66 -11.54 9.28
N ALA A 55 2.67 -10.61 10.23
CA ALA A 55 1.72 -9.50 10.23
C ALA A 55 1.92 -8.60 9.01
N PHE A 56 0.83 -8.17 8.39
CA PHE A 56 0.84 -7.18 7.32
C PHE A 56 0.75 -5.77 7.88
N LEU A 57 1.51 -4.87 7.27
CA LEU A 57 1.48 -3.42 7.50
C LEU A 57 0.86 -2.76 6.27
N ILE A 58 -0.20 -2.01 6.46
CA ILE A 58 -0.82 -1.21 5.42
C ILE A 58 -0.70 0.25 5.86
N LEU A 59 -0.02 1.06 5.06
CA LEU A 59 0.27 2.45 5.35
C LEU A 59 -0.33 3.35 4.28
N THR A 60 -1.06 4.36 4.73
CA THR A 60 -1.44 5.50 3.90
C THR A 60 -0.97 6.79 4.56
N ILE A 61 -0.47 7.71 3.78
CA ILE A 61 -0.05 9.05 4.23
C ILE A 61 -0.78 10.07 3.37
N ASP A 62 -1.57 10.92 4.01
CA ASP A 62 -2.21 12.06 3.36
C ASP A 62 -1.16 13.05 2.84
N GLY A 63 -1.47 13.80 1.81
CA GLY A 63 -0.57 14.80 1.29
C GLY A 63 -1.24 15.79 0.36
N ARG A 64 -0.48 16.76 -0.13
CA ARG A 64 -0.98 17.88 -0.94
C ARG A 64 -2.09 18.67 -0.25
N GLN A 65 -2.03 18.74 1.07
CA GLN A 65 -3.00 19.39 1.95
C GLN A 65 -2.28 20.33 2.92
N PRO A 66 -2.93 21.39 3.41
CA PRO A 66 -2.32 22.25 4.44
C PRO A 66 -1.98 21.50 5.74
N SER A 67 -2.74 20.43 6.05
CA SER A 67 -2.53 19.56 7.22
C SER A 67 -1.45 18.50 7.03
N SER A 68 -1.12 18.15 5.78
CA SER A 68 -0.10 17.16 5.44
C SER A 68 0.44 17.42 4.04
N MET A 69 1.73 17.66 3.92
CA MET A 69 2.38 17.81 2.61
C MET A 69 2.61 16.47 1.91
N GLY A 70 2.58 15.37 2.64
CA GLY A 70 2.90 14.03 2.17
C GLY A 70 4.23 13.52 2.70
N ALA A 71 4.73 12.45 2.09
CA ALA A 71 5.97 11.78 2.45
C ALA A 71 6.83 11.48 1.23
N THR A 72 8.14 11.36 1.44
CA THR A 72 9.12 10.82 0.50
C THR A 72 9.14 9.30 0.56
N TYR A 73 9.93 8.64 -0.29
CA TYR A 73 10.15 7.19 -0.18
C TYR A 73 11.03 6.85 1.02
N GLU A 74 11.97 7.71 1.37
CA GLU A 74 12.82 7.58 2.56
C GLU A 74 11.98 7.61 3.84
N ASP A 75 10.99 8.50 3.91
CA ASP A 75 10.05 8.54 5.04
C ASP A 75 9.26 7.22 5.15
N LEU A 76 8.81 6.65 4.01
CA LEU A 76 8.13 5.36 4.01
C LEU A 76 9.03 4.22 4.50
N ILE A 77 10.31 4.21 4.09
CA ILE A 77 11.30 3.23 4.55
C ILE A 77 11.46 3.32 6.06
N GLU A 78 11.66 4.53 6.58
CA GLU A 78 11.81 4.77 8.01
C GLU A 78 10.59 4.28 8.79
N ILE A 79 9.39 4.65 8.37
CA ILE A 79 8.15 4.22 9.01
C ILE A 79 8.01 2.71 8.97
N MET A 80 8.17 2.07 7.81
CA MET A 80 8.02 0.63 7.67
C MET A 80 9.02 -0.15 8.52
N MET A 81 10.28 0.30 8.57
CA MET A 81 11.29 -0.32 9.42
C MET A 81 10.99 -0.13 10.91
N ASN A 82 10.54 1.04 11.32
CA ASN A 82 10.15 1.32 12.71
C ASN A 82 8.98 0.44 13.18
N TYR A 83 8.09 0.04 12.26
CA TYR A 83 7.02 -0.92 12.53
C TYR A 83 7.45 -2.39 12.34
N GLY A 84 8.73 -2.65 12.07
CA GLY A 84 9.31 -3.98 12.01
C GLY A 84 9.08 -4.72 10.69
N ALA A 85 8.87 -4.00 9.58
CA ALA A 85 8.78 -4.61 8.27
C ALA A 85 10.11 -5.29 7.89
N VAL A 86 10.06 -6.53 7.46
CA VAL A 86 11.18 -7.24 6.82
C VAL A 86 11.10 -7.16 5.30
N ASN A 87 9.91 -6.92 4.76
CA ASN A 87 9.69 -6.61 3.35
C ASN A 87 8.65 -5.50 3.24
N ALA A 88 8.87 -4.54 2.37
CA ALA A 88 7.90 -3.48 2.08
C ALA A 88 8.05 -2.95 0.67
N ALA A 89 6.93 -2.51 0.09
CA ALA A 89 6.87 -1.89 -1.23
C ALA A 89 5.92 -0.70 -1.24
N ASN A 90 6.27 0.32 -2.02
CA ASN A 90 5.36 1.40 -2.34
C ASN A 90 4.31 0.92 -3.35
N LEU A 91 3.10 1.42 -3.20
CA LEU A 91 1.97 1.21 -4.11
C LEU A 91 1.56 2.52 -4.78
N ASP A 92 0.49 2.49 -5.58
CA ASP A 92 -0.06 3.69 -6.19
C ASP A 92 -0.47 4.70 -5.10
N GLY A 93 0.03 5.91 -5.22
CA GLY A 93 -0.12 6.99 -4.27
C GLY A 93 -0.88 8.19 -4.85
N GLY A 94 -0.56 9.38 -4.38
CA GLY A 94 -1.17 10.62 -4.86
C GLY A 94 -2.68 10.62 -4.70
N SER A 95 -3.42 10.87 -5.78
CA SER A 95 -4.90 10.86 -5.78
C SER A 95 -5.50 9.45 -5.70
N SER A 96 -4.69 8.40 -5.62
CA SER A 96 -5.12 7.01 -5.42
C SER A 96 -4.96 6.54 -3.97
N THR A 97 -4.42 7.40 -3.09
CA THR A 97 -4.25 7.07 -1.67
C THR A 97 -5.58 7.13 -0.96
N TYR A 98 -6.18 5.96 -0.72
CA TYR A 98 -7.42 5.84 0.05
C TYR A 98 -7.34 4.68 1.04
N MET A 99 -7.79 4.93 2.25
CA MET A 99 -8.07 3.89 3.24
C MET A 99 -9.53 4.04 3.68
N VAL A 100 -10.24 2.93 3.64
CA VAL A 100 -11.64 2.84 4.06
C VAL A 100 -11.70 1.92 5.26
N GLN A 101 -12.30 2.38 6.32
CA GLN A 101 -12.60 1.58 7.50
C GLN A 101 -14.11 1.37 7.60
N ASN A 102 -14.52 0.14 7.84
CA ASN A 102 -15.90 -0.17 8.15
C ASN A 102 -16.05 -0.38 9.66
N SER A 103 -17.07 0.23 10.24
CA SER A 103 -17.43 -0.05 11.63
C SER A 103 -18.09 -1.42 11.73
N GLU A 104 -17.64 -2.27 12.65
CA GLU A 104 -18.24 -3.58 12.89
C GLU A 104 -19.71 -3.48 13.33
N THR A 105 -20.11 -2.36 13.93
CA THR A 105 -21.44 -2.18 14.51
C THR A 105 -22.44 -1.50 13.58
N GLU A 106 -21.96 -0.67 12.64
CA GLU A 106 -22.86 0.21 11.86
C GLU A 106 -22.92 -0.18 10.38
N ASN A 107 -22.05 -1.07 9.91
CA ASN A 107 -21.88 -1.41 8.49
C ASN A 107 -21.87 -0.17 7.57
N ASN A 108 -21.14 0.86 8.03
CA ASN A 108 -21.04 2.15 7.37
C ASN A 108 -19.58 2.46 7.05
N PRO A 109 -19.09 2.07 5.87
CA PRO A 109 -17.70 2.30 5.49
C PRO A 109 -17.40 3.79 5.38
N GLN A 110 -16.34 4.23 6.05
CA GLN A 110 -15.86 5.61 6.05
C GLN A 110 -14.48 5.70 5.42
N ILE A 111 -14.29 6.67 4.54
CA ILE A 111 -12.95 7.04 4.06
C ILE A 111 -12.25 7.78 5.20
N ILE A 112 -11.12 7.25 5.67
CA ILE A 112 -10.34 7.82 6.78
C ILE A 112 -9.14 8.64 6.30
N THR A 113 -8.78 8.55 5.01
CA THR A 113 -7.78 9.41 4.36
C THR A 113 -8.40 10.68 3.80
N GLN A 114 -7.60 11.72 3.63
CA GLN A 114 -8.03 12.95 2.94
C GLN A 114 -7.75 12.85 1.45
N CYS A 115 -8.78 13.08 0.64
CA CYS A 115 -8.62 13.06 -0.82
C CYS A 115 -7.68 14.16 -1.30
N ALA A 116 -6.60 13.79 -1.96
CA ALA A 116 -5.62 14.73 -2.53
C ALA A 116 -6.10 15.40 -3.84
N SER A 117 -7.26 15.03 -4.35
CA SER A 117 -7.83 15.56 -5.59
C SER A 117 -8.97 16.54 -5.31
N LEU A 118 -8.94 17.69 -5.95
CA LEU A 118 -10.04 18.68 -5.91
C LEU A 118 -11.34 18.15 -6.53
N TYR A 119 -11.25 17.13 -7.37
CA TYR A 119 -12.40 16.52 -8.04
C TYR A 119 -12.97 15.30 -7.30
N GLY A 120 -12.49 15.04 -6.10
CA GLY A 120 -12.88 13.87 -5.30
C GLY A 120 -12.15 12.58 -5.69
N PRO A 121 -12.59 11.44 -5.13
CA PRO A 121 -11.99 10.14 -5.37
C PRO A 121 -12.07 9.71 -6.85
N ARG A 122 -10.95 9.23 -7.40
CA ARG A 122 -10.94 8.62 -8.73
C ARG A 122 -11.42 7.17 -8.66
N LYS A 123 -11.95 6.64 -9.76
CA LYS A 123 -12.21 5.21 -9.89
C LYS A 123 -10.88 4.46 -9.93
N MET A 124 -10.75 3.42 -9.10
CA MET A 124 -9.60 2.53 -9.06
C MET A 124 -10.03 1.13 -9.46
N ALA A 125 -9.15 0.42 -10.17
CA ALA A 125 -9.44 -0.91 -10.69
C ALA A 125 -9.30 -2.02 -9.63
N THR A 126 -8.45 -1.80 -8.62
CA THR A 126 -8.10 -2.79 -7.60
C THR A 126 -8.05 -2.18 -6.23
N SER A 127 -8.23 -3.02 -5.20
CA SER A 127 -8.08 -2.65 -3.79
C SER A 127 -7.56 -3.84 -3.00
N ILE A 128 -6.94 -3.57 -1.85
CA ILE A 128 -6.60 -4.59 -0.86
C ILE A 128 -7.74 -4.61 0.15
N LEU A 129 -8.35 -5.78 0.35
CA LEU A 129 -9.40 -5.98 1.34
C LEU A 129 -8.82 -6.72 2.55
N VAL A 130 -9.11 -6.21 3.73
CA VAL A 130 -8.78 -6.86 5.00
C VAL A 130 -10.07 -7.04 5.79
N GLY A 131 -10.35 -8.26 6.17
CA GLY A 131 -11.54 -8.60 6.93
C GLY A 131 -11.43 -9.98 7.53
N ARG A 132 -12.46 -10.38 8.28
CA ARG A 132 -12.56 -11.74 8.80
C ARG A 132 -12.90 -12.69 7.64
N ALA A 133 -12.33 -13.89 7.64
CA ALA A 133 -12.51 -14.88 6.58
C ALA A 133 -13.99 -15.24 6.33
N ASP A 134 -14.83 -15.18 7.37
CA ASP A 134 -16.27 -15.42 7.28
C ASP A 134 -17.07 -14.25 6.68
N GLN A 135 -16.44 -13.08 6.50
CA GLN A 135 -17.06 -11.85 5.99
C GLN A 135 -16.60 -11.49 4.57
N ILE A 136 -15.49 -12.06 4.12
CA ILE A 136 -14.94 -11.79 2.79
C ILE A 136 -15.55 -12.84 1.83
N ASN A 137 -16.43 -12.39 0.93
CA ASN A 137 -16.90 -13.23 -0.16
C ASN A 137 -15.85 -13.21 -1.29
N THR A 138 -15.12 -14.31 -1.44
CA THR A 138 -14.08 -14.49 -2.48
C THR A 138 -14.61 -15.18 -3.73
N GLN A 139 -15.90 -15.17 -3.97
CA GLN A 139 -16.44 -15.68 -5.24
C GLN A 139 -16.16 -14.67 -6.36
N TYR A 140 -15.11 -14.93 -7.10
CA TYR A 140 -14.83 -14.29 -8.38
C TYR A 140 -15.73 -14.96 -9.42
N GLU A 141 -16.73 -14.26 -9.95
CA GLU A 141 -17.42 -14.64 -11.17
C GLU A 141 -16.64 -14.21 -12.41
#